data_fa145fab9204c8a82e568ad1918e3dff
#
_entry.id   fa145fab9204c8a82e568ad1918e3dff
#
_cell.length_a   1.000
_cell.length_b   1.000
_cell.length_c   1.000
_cell.angle_alpha   90.00
_cell.angle_beta   90.00
_cell.angle_gamma   90.00
#
_symmetry.space_group_name_H-M   'P 1'
#
loop_
_entity.id
_entity.type
_entity.pdbx_description
1 polymer ?
#
loop_
_entity_poly.entity_id
_entity_poly.type
_entity_poly.pdbx_seq_one_letter_code
_entity_poly.pdbx_strand_id
1 'polypeptide(L)'
;MANVHEFEVVVVGAGGAGLMAGLYASRGAKTAVISKLYPTRSHTGAAQGGISAALGNYEEDRPEWHMYDTVKGSDYLGDQDAIEFMCNEAIDAVLELEHMGLPFDRTPEGKISQRPFGGHTNNVTGKPVRRAAHAADRTGHMILQTLYQQCLKNNVTFFDEYQVLDFIMTDGRATGVVAVALATGEMHTFHAKAVILATGGHGRIFEVTSNAYAYTGDGAAVLFRHGIPLEDMEFFQFHPTGIYKLGILITEGARGEGAVLINGKGERFMPKYAPTVKDLASRDVVSRAIYTEIKAGRGVDGKNYVYLDIRPETVNKYAAEDGRTNPDGSPYTITGETVLKKIPDIVDFCRVYLGVDPVTQMMPTQPTAHYTMGGIPT
;
A
#
# COMPACT_ATOMS: atom_id res chain seq x y z
N MET A 1 -38.95 -13.33 8.43
CA MET A 1 -39.16 -12.61 7.15
C MET A 1 -37.80 -12.54 6.47
N ALA A 2 -37.74 -12.67 5.16
CA ALA A 2 -36.45 -12.53 4.46
C ALA A 2 -36.00 -11.05 4.55
N ASN A 3 -34.74 -10.83 4.98
CA ASN A 3 -34.12 -9.49 5.01
C ASN A 3 -33.73 -9.11 3.58
N VAL A 4 -34.65 -8.47 2.84
CA VAL A 4 -34.45 -8.07 1.44
C VAL A 4 -34.27 -6.58 1.35
N HIS A 5 -33.25 -6.15 0.63
CA HIS A 5 -32.87 -4.76 0.39
C HIS A 5 -32.84 -4.47 -1.11
N GLU A 6 -33.22 -3.24 -1.51
CA GLU A 6 -33.23 -2.81 -2.90
C GLU A 6 -32.40 -1.54 -3.05
N PHE A 7 -31.40 -1.60 -3.93
CA PHE A 7 -30.52 -0.51 -4.32
C PHE A 7 -30.38 -0.44 -5.83
N GLU A 8 -29.88 0.64 -6.36
CA GLU A 8 -29.49 0.74 -7.75
C GLU A 8 -28.06 0.25 -7.95
N VAL A 9 -27.17 0.57 -7.02
CA VAL A 9 -25.78 0.11 -7.02
C VAL A 9 -25.44 -0.50 -5.66
N VAL A 10 -24.84 -1.68 -5.69
CA VAL A 10 -24.24 -2.34 -4.52
C VAL A 10 -22.75 -2.45 -4.75
N VAL A 11 -21.96 -1.92 -3.82
CA VAL A 11 -20.49 -2.04 -3.81
C VAL A 11 -20.09 -3.05 -2.74
N VAL A 12 -19.33 -4.05 -3.10
CA VAL A 12 -18.83 -5.09 -2.20
C VAL A 12 -17.39 -4.78 -1.83
N GLY A 13 -17.17 -4.36 -0.58
CA GLY A 13 -15.89 -3.93 -0.04
C GLY A 13 -15.83 -2.42 0.19
N ALA A 14 -15.30 -2.02 1.36
CA ALA A 14 -15.18 -0.62 1.80
C ALA A 14 -13.70 -0.21 1.98
N GLY A 15 -12.80 -0.70 1.15
CA GLY A 15 -11.45 -0.17 0.98
C GLY A 15 -11.46 1.13 0.15
N GLY A 16 -10.30 1.68 -0.16
CA GLY A 16 -10.19 2.91 -0.95
C GLY A 16 -10.96 2.85 -2.27
N ALA A 17 -10.83 1.75 -3.02
CA ALA A 17 -11.55 1.55 -4.28
C ALA A 17 -13.07 1.51 -4.08
N GLY A 18 -13.55 0.75 -3.09
CA GLY A 18 -14.99 0.61 -2.84
C GLY A 18 -15.62 1.89 -2.32
N LEU A 19 -14.94 2.64 -1.46
CA LEU A 19 -15.42 3.94 -0.97
C LEU A 19 -15.48 4.97 -2.11
N MET A 20 -14.46 5.03 -2.97
CA MET A 20 -14.46 5.92 -4.12
C MET A 20 -15.58 5.54 -5.10
N ALA A 21 -15.74 4.24 -5.43
CA ALA A 21 -16.82 3.75 -6.27
C ALA A 21 -18.20 4.08 -5.69
N GLY A 22 -18.40 3.86 -4.38
CA GLY A 22 -19.62 4.19 -3.68
C GLY A 22 -19.94 5.68 -3.70
N LEU A 23 -18.92 6.52 -3.49
CA LEU A 23 -19.04 7.98 -3.55
C LEU A 23 -19.48 8.45 -4.94
N TYR A 24 -18.83 7.94 -5.97
CA TYR A 24 -19.19 8.33 -7.36
C TYR A 24 -20.57 7.80 -7.75
N ALA A 25 -20.90 6.56 -7.45
CA ALA A 25 -22.21 5.98 -7.73
C ALA A 25 -23.34 6.75 -7.03
N SER A 26 -23.12 7.21 -5.79
CA SER A 26 -24.13 7.93 -5.00
C SER A 26 -24.53 9.30 -5.59
N ARG A 27 -23.72 9.85 -6.50
CA ARG A 27 -24.06 11.12 -7.21
C ARG A 27 -25.28 10.97 -8.12
N GLY A 28 -25.63 9.75 -8.55
CA GLY A 28 -26.73 9.52 -9.48
C GLY A 28 -27.59 8.29 -9.18
N ALA A 29 -27.28 7.52 -8.13
CA ALA A 29 -27.97 6.27 -7.83
C ALA A 29 -28.07 6.00 -6.33
N LYS A 30 -29.15 5.34 -5.91
CA LYS A 30 -29.28 4.83 -4.53
C LYS A 30 -28.24 3.72 -4.32
N THR A 31 -27.21 4.02 -3.52
CA THR A 31 -26.01 3.19 -3.40
C THR A 31 -25.85 2.60 -2.01
N ALA A 32 -25.52 1.31 -1.93
CA ALA A 32 -25.06 0.64 -0.72
C ALA A 32 -23.60 0.19 -0.85
N VAL A 33 -22.87 0.26 0.26
CA VAL A 33 -21.55 -0.35 0.43
C VAL A 33 -21.67 -1.43 1.50
N ILE A 34 -21.32 -2.67 1.14
CA ILE A 34 -21.33 -3.83 2.04
C ILE A 34 -19.89 -4.17 2.42
N SER A 35 -19.60 -4.21 3.71
CA SER A 35 -18.24 -4.42 4.19
C SER A 35 -18.19 -5.51 5.28
N LYS A 36 -17.26 -6.45 5.11
CA LYS A 36 -16.95 -7.50 6.09
C LYS A 36 -16.44 -6.95 7.43
N LEU A 37 -15.76 -5.79 7.38
CA LEU A 37 -15.32 -5.04 8.55
C LEU A 37 -15.91 -3.64 8.53
N TYR A 38 -15.79 -2.92 9.65
CA TYR A 38 -16.04 -1.49 9.65
C TYR A 38 -15.12 -0.79 8.61
N PRO A 39 -15.64 0.14 7.78
CA PRO A 39 -14.92 0.67 6.60
C PRO A 39 -13.50 1.17 6.92
N THR A 40 -13.32 1.91 8.02
CA THR A 40 -12.01 2.46 8.40
C THR A 40 -11.00 1.41 8.90
N ARG A 41 -11.40 0.14 8.97
CA ARG A 41 -10.52 -1.01 9.24
C ARG A 41 -10.12 -1.80 7.99
N SER A 42 -10.50 -1.34 6.80
CA SER A 42 -10.10 -1.94 5.54
C SER A 42 -8.59 -1.91 5.36
N HIS A 43 -8.06 -2.83 4.55
CA HIS A 43 -6.61 -2.97 4.33
C HIS A 43 -5.93 -1.70 3.80
N THR A 44 -6.64 -0.85 3.07
CA THR A 44 -6.14 0.47 2.64
C THR A 44 -5.56 1.27 3.82
N GLY A 45 -6.12 1.14 5.03
CA GLY A 45 -5.61 1.79 6.24
C GLY A 45 -4.19 1.39 6.65
N ALA A 46 -3.70 0.24 6.17
CA ALA A 46 -2.34 -0.22 6.40
C ALA A 46 -1.30 0.40 5.43
N ALA A 47 -1.74 1.16 4.43
CA ALA A 47 -0.84 1.83 3.50
C ALA A 47 -0.15 3.02 4.18
N GLN A 48 1.17 2.96 4.25
CA GLN A 48 1.99 3.92 4.99
C GLN A 48 2.72 4.90 4.07
N GLY A 49 3.12 4.42 2.90
CA GLY A 49 4.09 5.08 2.05
C GLY A 49 3.63 6.34 1.37
N GLY A 50 2.45 6.34 0.81
CA GLY A 50 1.92 7.44 0.00
C GLY A 50 1.24 6.97 -1.28
N ILE A 51 0.86 7.93 -2.12
CA ILE A 51 0.28 7.73 -3.45
C ILE A 51 1.27 8.29 -4.47
N SER A 52 1.64 7.48 -5.46
CA SER A 52 2.54 7.92 -6.53
C SER A 52 1.79 8.77 -7.56
N ALA A 53 2.25 10.01 -7.75
CA ALA A 53 1.78 10.93 -8.78
C ALA A 53 2.92 11.88 -9.20
N ALA A 54 3.11 12.10 -10.48
CA ALA A 54 4.21 12.90 -11.00
C ALA A 54 3.92 14.42 -10.87
N LEU A 55 3.80 14.92 -9.62
CA LEU A 55 3.47 16.33 -9.35
C LEU A 55 4.61 17.30 -9.64
N GLY A 56 5.87 16.83 -9.65
CA GLY A 56 7.03 17.66 -9.94
C GLY A 56 7.30 18.76 -8.89
N ASN A 57 6.91 18.54 -7.62
CA ASN A 57 6.97 19.59 -6.59
C ASN A 57 8.38 19.86 -6.06
N TYR A 58 9.33 18.97 -6.25
CA TYR A 58 10.72 19.10 -5.83
C TYR A 58 11.70 19.14 -7.01
N GLU A 59 11.67 18.14 -7.86
CA GLU A 59 12.42 18.02 -9.09
C GLU A 59 11.46 17.75 -10.26
N GLU A 60 11.93 17.89 -11.50
CA GLU A 60 11.13 17.57 -12.67
C GLU A 60 10.73 16.10 -12.64
N ASP A 61 9.44 15.84 -12.79
CA ASP A 61 8.84 14.52 -12.94
C ASP A 61 7.69 14.60 -13.95
N ARG A 62 7.37 13.48 -14.59
CA ARG A 62 6.36 13.42 -15.66
C ARG A 62 5.55 12.13 -15.59
N PRO A 63 4.26 12.13 -16.00
CA PRO A 63 3.45 10.93 -16.09
C PRO A 63 4.08 9.84 -16.98
N GLU A 64 4.76 10.20 -18.07
CA GLU A 64 5.44 9.25 -18.96
C GLU A 64 6.59 8.52 -18.25
N TRP A 65 7.30 9.19 -17.34
CA TRP A 65 8.33 8.53 -16.54
C TRP A 65 7.71 7.63 -15.47
N HIS A 66 6.57 8.03 -14.91
CA HIS A 66 5.79 7.19 -14.00
C HIS A 66 5.31 5.93 -14.72
N MET A 67 4.75 6.06 -15.94
CA MET A 67 4.35 4.94 -16.79
C MET A 67 5.54 4.00 -17.08
N TYR A 68 6.67 4.55 -17.53
CA TYR A 68 7.86 3.76 -17.84
C TYR A 68 8.35 2.94 -16.63
N ASP A 69 8.45 3.58 -15.46
CA ASP A 69 8.85 2.90 -14.22
C ASP A 69 7.87 1.79 -13.83
N THR A 70 6.56 2.01 -14.05
CA THR A 70 5.51 1.03 -13.73
C THR A 70 5.56 -0.16 -14.70
N VAL A 71 5.65 0.08 -16.00
CA VAL A 71 5.78 -0.97 -17.04
C VAL A 71 7.03 -1.80 -16.78
N LYS A 72 8.16 -1.14 -16.51
CA LYS A 72 9.41 -1.83 -16.18
C LYS A 72 9.32 -2.61 -14.87
N GLY A 73 8.65 -2.05 -13.87
CA GLY A 73 8.46 -2.70 -12.57
C GLY A 73 7.54 -3.91 -12.61
N SER A 74 6.67 -4.01 -13.63
CA SER A 74 5.84 -5.17 -13.92
C SER A 74 6.51 -6.19 -14.87
N ASP A 75 7.82 -6.09 -15.10
CA ASP A 75 8.58 -6.91 -16.06
C ASP A 75 7.93 -6.93 -17.47
N TYR A 76 7.28 -5.83 -17.85
CA TYR A 76 6.56 -5.65 -19.14
C TYR A 76 5.35 -6.60 -19.32
N LEU A 77 4.84 -7.20 -18.26
CA LEU A 77 3.69 -8.11 -18.30
C LEU A 77 2.36 -7.38 -18.07
N GLY A 78 2.39 -6.20 -17.44
CA GLY A 78 1.16 -5.44 -17.16
C GLY A 78 0.52 -4.88 -18.42
N ASP A 79 -0.81 -4.69 -18.38
CA ASP A 79 -1.53 -3.97 -19.43
C ASP A 79 -1.06 -2.52 -19.51
N GLN A 80 -0.39 -2.19 -20.62
CA GLN A 80 0.26 -0.89 -20.77
C GLN A 80 -0.74 0.24 -20.98
N ASP A 81 -1.90 -0.01 -21.58
CA ASP A 81 -2.95 0.99 -21.77
C ASP A 81 -3.58 1.37 -20.41
N ALA A 82 -3.83 0.37 -19.56
CA ALA A 82 -4.31 0.57 -18.19
C ALA A 82 -3.26 1.32 -17.33
N ILE A 83 -1.97 0.98 -17.47
CA ILE A 83 -0.87 1.67 -16.79
C ILE A 83 -0.76 3.12 -17.24
N GLU A 84 -0.85 3.40 -18.55
CA GLU A 84 -0.82 4.75 -19.09
C GLU A 84 -1.98 5.59 -18.54
N PHE A 85 -3.19 5.04 -18.57
CA PHE A 85 -4.37 5.68 -18.00
C PHE A 85 -4.15 6.02 -16.52
N MET A 86 -3.76 5.04 -15.71
CA MET A 86 -3.52 5.23 -14.27
C MET A 86 -2.47 6.31 -13.99
N CYS A 87 -1.37 6.32 -14.73
CA CYS A 87 -0.28 7.28 -14.49
C CYS A 87 -0.66 8.70 -14.89
N ASN A 88 -1.45 8.87 -15.95
CA ASN A 88 -1.95 10.17 -16.38
C ASN A 88 -3.00 10.72 -15.40
N GLU A 89 -3.93 9.89 -14.92
CA GLU A 89 -4.97 10.29 -13.97
C GLU A 89 -4.46 10.46 -12.52
N ALA A 90 -3.27 9.96 -12.20
CA ALA A 90 -2.75 9.97 -10.83
C ALA A 90 -2.64 11.37 -10.23
N ILE A 91 -2.31 12.39 -11.02
CA ILE A 91 -2.20 13.78 -10.57
C ILE A 91 -3.57 14.29 -10.13
N ASP A 92 -4.58 14.15 -10.98
CA ASP A 92 -5.94 14.61 -10.69
C ASP A 92 -6.56 13.84 -9.53
N ALA A 93 -6.30 12.53 -9.41
CA ALA A 93 -6.75 11.72 -8.28
C ALA A 93 -6.16 12.19 -6.94
N VAL A 94 -4.88 12.58 -6.90
CA VAL A 94 -4.24 13.13 -5.68
C VAL A 94 -4.84 14.49 -5.33
N LEU A 95 -5.05 15.38 -6.31
CA LEU A 95 -5.65 16.68 -6.10
C LEU A 95 -7.12 16.56 -5.67
N GLU A 96 -7.88 15.61 -6.22
CA GLU A 96 -9.26 15.35 -5.80
C GLU A 96 -9.30 14.92 -4.33
N LEU A 97 -8.43 14.01 -3.91
CA LEU A 97 -8.33 13.59 -2.50
C LEU A 97 -7.97 14.77 -1.58
N GLU A 98 -7.06 15.64 -2.02
CA GLU A 98 -6.74 16.88 -1.30
C GLU A 98 -7.97 17.77 -1.14
N HIS A 99 -8.70 18.03 -2.22
CA HIS A 99 -9.93 18.83 -2.21
C HIS A 99 -11.04 18.20 -1.35
N MET A 100 -11.06 16.87 -1.21
CA MET A 100 -11.94 16.17 -0.28
C MET A 100 -11.52 16.33 1.19
N GLY A 101 -10.32 16.87 1.47
CA GLY A 101 -9.80 17.15 2.81
C GLY A 101 -8.72 16.19 3.29
N LEU A 102 -8.09 15.41 2.41
CA LEU A 102 -6.95 14.57 2.79
C LEU A 102 -5.75 15.47 3.17
N PRO A 103 -5.23 15.36 4.41
CA PRO A 103 -4.20 16.27 4.92
C PRO A 103 -2.80 15.82 4.51
N PHE A 104 -2.46 15.93 3.21
CA PHE A 104 -1.11 15.68 2.76
C PHE A 104 -0.10 16.59 3.46
N ASP A 105 1.09 16.07 3.75
CA ASP A 105 2.23 16.87 4.23
C ASP A 105 2.59 17.93 3.19
N ARG A 106 3.14 19.05 3.66
CA ARG A 106 3.46 20.20 2.82
C ARG A 106 4.94 20.51 2.77
N THR A 107 5.38 21.01 1.63
CA THR A 107 6.68 21.70 1.51
C THR A 107 6.61 23.05 2.21
N PRO A 108 7.77 23.71 2.49
CA PRO A 108 7.78 25.07 3.03
C PRO A 108 6.99 26.09 2.17
N GLU A 109 6.91 25.86 0.85
CA GLU A 109 6.18 26.70 -0.10
C GLU A 109 4.68 26.35 -0.18
N GLY A 110 4.20 25.40 0.64
CA GLY A 110 2.79 24.99 0.71
C GLY A 110 2.35 23.97 -0.33
N LYS A 111 3.25 23.45 -1.17
CA LYS A 111 2.94 22.36 -2.12
C LYS A 111 2.80 21.01 -1.40
N ILE A 112 2.12 20.03 -2.03
CA ILE A 112 2.07 18.66 -1.50
C ILE A 112 3.50 18.11 -1.41
N SER A 113 3.89 17.63 -0.23
CA SER A 113 5.18 16.99 -0.02
C SER A 113 5.19 15.59 -0.65
N GLN A 114 6.31 15.24 -1.27
CA GLN A 114 6.52 13.95 -1.90
C GLN A 114 7.83 13.33 -1.41
N ARG A 115 7.87 12.00 -1.36
CA ARG A 115 9.08 11.25 -0.98
C ARG A 115 9.52 10.28 -2.07
N PRO A 116 10.82 9.93 -2.13
CA PRO A 116 11.32 8.94 -3.09
C PRO A 116 10.94 7.53 -2.63
N PHE A 117 10.60 6.68 -3.60
CA PHE A 117 10.49 5.24 -3.42
C PHE A 117 11.43 4.51 -4.36
N GLY A 118 11.72 3.25 -4.05
CA GLY A 118 12.49 2.38 -4.93
C GLY A 118 11.79 2.22 -6.29
N GLY A 119 12.55 2.45 -7.37
CA GLY A 119 12.02 2.37 -8.72
C GLY A 119 11.44 3.67 -9.29
N HIS A 120 11.29 4.74 -8.50
CA HIS A 120 10.91 6.05 -9.03
C HIS A 120 12.14 6.76 -9.58
N THR A 121 12.20 6.94 -10.90
CA THR A 121 13.38 7.48 -11.57
C THR A 121 13.05 8.61 -12.55
N ASN A 122 13.96 9.55 -12.65
CA ASN A 122 14.03 10.48 -13.76
C ASN A 122 14.68 9.75 -14.95
N ASN A 123 13.94 9.52 -16.01
CA ASN A 123 14.40 8.69 -17.14
C ASN A 123 15.51 9.35 -17.96
N VAL A 124 15.77 10.64 -17.79
CA VAL A 124 16.88 11.35 -18.46
C VAL A 124 18.18 11.19 -17.67
N THR A 125 18.11 11.36 -16.35
CA THR A 125 19.30 11.37 -15.49
C THR A 125 19.56 10.05 -14.79
N GLY A 126 18.58 9.12 -14.74
CA GLY A 126 18.61 7.89 -13.97
C GLY A 126 18.59 8.09 -12.45
N LYS A 127 18.40 9.33 -11.96
CA LYS A 127 18.38 9.63 -10.53
C LYS A 127 16.98 9.36 -9.94
N PRO A 128 16.90 8.98 -8.65
CA PRO A 128 15.61 8.89 -7.95
C PRO A 128 14.84 10.22 -7.99
N VAL A 129 13.49 10.13 -8.12
CA VAL A 129 12.58 11.27 -8.01
C VAL A 129 11.61 11.08 -6.84
N ARG A 130 11.10 12.18 -6.31
CA ARG A 130 10.07 12.20 -5.27
C ARG A 130 8.70 12.22 -5.92
N ARG A 131 8.04 11.07 -5.94
CA ARG A 131 6.74 10.88 -6.59
C ARG A 131 5.62 10.54 -5.61
N ALA A 132 5.94 9.97 -4.43
CA ALA A 132 4.93 9.52 -3.47
C ALA A 132 4.42 10.69 -2.59
N ALA A 133 3.22 11.20 -2.89
CA ALA A 133 2.48 12.14 -2.04
C ALA A 133 2.02 11.43 -0.75
N HIS A 134 2.22 12.03 0.42
CA HIS A 134 2.06 11.33 1.70
C HIS A 134 1.48 12.21 2.80
N ALA A 135 0.92 11.56 3.82
CA ALA A 135 0.57 12.12 5.13
C ALA A 135 1.32 11.31 6.19
N ALA A 136 2.50 11.78 6.60
CA ALA A 136 3.47 11.05 7.42
C ALA A 136 3.64 9.59 6.94
N ASP A 137 3.49 8.61 7.83
CA ASP A 137 3.47 7.15 7.54
C ASP A 137 2.08 6.53 7.71
N ARG A 138 1.03 7.36 7.59
CA ARG A 138 -0.38 6.98 7.77
C ARG A 138 -1.29 7.37 6.61
N THR A 139 -0.75 7.48 5.42
CA THR A 139 -1.49 7.95 4.23
C THR A 139 -2.76 7.16 3.98
N GLY A 140 -2.71 5.83 4.08
CA GLY A 140 -3.89 4.98 3.88
C GLY A 140 -4.98 5.17 4.92
N HIS A 141 -4.61 5.41 6.19
CA HIS A 141 -5.56 5.76 7.23
C HIS A 141 -6.28 7.08 6.88
N MET A 142 -5.54 8.09 6.44
CA MET A 142 -6.13 9.37 6.02
C MET A 142 -7.04 9.21 4.80
N ILE A 143 -6.67 8.38 3.81
CA ILE A 143 -7.53 8.05 2.65
C ILE A 143 -8.87 7.49 3.12
N LEU A 144 -8.87 6.47 3.99
CA LEU A 144 -10.09 5.85 4.48
C LEU A 144 -10.98 6.83 5.25
N GLN A 145 -10.39 7.64 6.15
CA GLN A 145 -11.15 8.65 6.91
C GLN A 145 -11.79 9.67 5.97
N THR A 146 -11.02 10.19 5.01
CA THR A 146 -11.50 11.19 4.04
C THR A 146 -12.64 10.62 3.19
N LEU A 147 -12.43 9.46 2.56
CA LEU A 147 -13.44 8.87 1.68
C LEU A 147 -14.69 8.40 2.44
N TYR A 148 -14.54 7.85 3.63
CA TYR A 148 -15.69 7.44 4.46
C TYR A 148 -16.54 8.65 4.84
N GLN A 149 -15.92 9.75 5.27
CA GLN A 149 -16.64 11.00 5.57
C GLN A 149 -17.36 11.54 4.33
N GLN A 150 -16.73 11.51 3.15
CA GLN A 150 -17.36 11.94 1.90
C GLN A 150 -18.53 11.04 1.51
N CYS A 151 -18.43 9.73 1.70
CA CYS A 151 -19.53 8.80 1.47
C CYS A 151 -20.73 9.09 2.40
N LEU A 152 -20.48 9.33 3.70
CA LEU A 152 -21.54 9.70 4.65
C LEU A 152 -22.21 11.02 4.25
N LYS A 153 -21.43 12.03 3.86
CA LYS A 153 -21.94 13.32 3.40
C LYS A 153 -22.82 13.19 2.14
N ASN A 154 -22.56 12.20 1.30
CA ASN A 154 -23.31 11.93 0.06
C ASN A 154 -24.35 10.82 0.23
N ASN A 155 -24.78 10.51 1.46
CA ASN A 155 -25.85 9.57 1.79
C ASN A 155 -25.64 8.14 1.27
N VAL A 156 -24.38 7.67 1.15
CA VAL A 156 -24.09 6.25 0.90
C VAL A 156 -24.58 5.43 2.09
N THR A 157 -25.34 4.38 1.82
CA THR A 157 -25.83 3.46 2.88
C THR A 157 -24.75 2.40 3.14
N PHE A 158 -24.34 2.24 4.41
CA PHE A 158 -23.37 1.24 4.80
C PHE A 158 -24.03 0.04 5.48
N PHE A 159 -23.54 -1.16 5.14
CA PHE A 159 -23.80 -2.41 5.83
C PHE A 159 -22.47 -2.94 6.34
N ASP A 160 -22.12 -2.52 7.57
CA ASP A 160 -20.88 -2.86 8.22
C ASP A 160 -20.98 -4.20 8.92
N GLU A 161 -19.89 -5.00 8.90
CA GLU A 161 -19.83 -6.36 9.43
C GLU A 161 -20.83 -7.32 8.76
N TYR A 162 -21.00 -7.13 7.44
CA TYR A 162 -21.73 -8.04 6.57
C TYR A 162 -20.76 -8.73 5.61
N GLN A 163 -20.70 -10.05 5.67
CA GLN A 163 -19.89 -10.82 4.75
C GLN A 163 -20.73 -11.27 3.56
N VAL A 164 -20.36 -10.82 2.36
CA VAL A 164 -20.96 -11.32 1.11
C VAL A 164 -20.51 -12.75 0.91
N LEU A 165 -21.48 -13.64 0.71
CA LEU A 165 -21.27 -15.07 0.54
C LEU A 165 -21.35 -15.49 -0.93
N ASP A 166 -22.23 -14.83 -1.71
CA ASP A 166 -22.46 -15.17 -3.10
C ASP A 166 -23.08 -14.02 -3.88
N PHE A 167 -23.02 -14.11 -5.22
CA PHE A 167 -23.70 -13.22 -6.16
C PHE A 167 -25.02 -13.82 -6.63
N ILE A 168 -26.03 -12.96 -6.83
CA ILE A 168 -27.27 -13.33 -7.50
C ILE A 168 -27.05 -13.10 -8.98
N MET A 169 -27.06 -14.20 -9.75
CA MET A 169 -26.88 -14.16 -11.20
C MET A 169 -28.20 -14.38 -11.90
N THR A 170 -28.56 -13.49 -12.83
CA THR A 170 -29.75 -13.60 -13.67
C THR A 170 -29.33 -13.34 -15.12
N ASP A 171 -29.55 -14.33 -16.00
CA ASP A 171 -29.20 -14.23 -17.43
C ASP A 171 -27.75 -13.78 -17.68
N GLY A 172 -26.81 -14.34 -16.91
CA GLY A 172 -25.38 -14.03 -17.01
C GLY A 172 -24.95 -12.66 -16.44
N ARG A 173 -25.84 -11.97 -15.71
CA ARG A 173 -25.56 -10.68 -15.08
C ARG A 173 -25.66 -10.76 -13.57
N ALA A 174 -24.79 -10.06 -12.85
CA ALA A 174 -24.91 -9.91 -11.41
C ALA A 174 -26.06 -8.90 -11.10
N THR A 175 -27.13 -9.41 -10.49
CA THR A 175 -28.34 -8.63 -10.13
C THR A 175 -28.47 -8.42 -8.64
N GLY A 176 -27.44 -8.76 -7.88
CA GLY A 176 -27.41 -8.57 -6.44
C GLY A 176 -26.39 -9.48 -5.74
N VAL A 177 -26.46 -9.49 -4.44
CA VAL A 177 -25.61 -10.32 -3.58
C VAL A 177 -26.39 -10.88 -2.40
N VAL A 178 -25.90 -12.00 -1.86
CA VAL A 178 -26.36 -12.58 -0.59
C VAL A 178 -25.24 -12.37 0.44
N ALA A 179 -25.58 -11.86 1.60
CA ALA A 179 -24.65 -11.63 2.68
C ALA A 179 -25.18 -12.13 4.02
N VAL A 180 -24.28 -12.43 4.95
CA VAL A 180 -24.61 -12.71 6.35
C VAL A 180 -24.20 -11.55 7.23
N ALA A 181 -25.10 -11.10 8.11
CA ALA A 181 -24.76 -10.17 9.17
C ALA A 181 -23.94 -10.91 10.24
N LEU A 182 -22.69 -10.54 10.45
CA LEU A 182 -21.77 -11.27 11.33
C LEU A 182 -22.19 -11.23 12.80
N ALA A 183 -22.84 -10.14 13.22
CA ALA A 183 -23.30 -9.98 14.61
C ALA A 183 -24.47 -10.90 14.96
N THR A 184 -25.37 -11.20 14.01
CA THR A 184 -26.62 -11.95 14.28
C THR A 184 -26.67 -13.31 13.60
N GLY A 185 -25.86 -13.55 12.56
CA GLY A 185 -25.94 -14.72 11.70
C GLY A 185 -27.11 -14.70 10.71
N GLU A 186 -27.86 -13.61 10.64
CA GLU A 186 -29.00 -13.48 9.73
C GLU A 186 -28.57 -13.32 8.29
N MET A 187 -29.31 -13.96 7.39
CA MET A 187 -29.09 -13.85 5.95
C MET A 187 -29.82 -12.63 5.38
N HIS A 188 -29.12 -11.89 4.53
CA HIS A 188 -29.63 -10.71 3.85
C HIS A 188 -29.46 -10.85 2.34
N THR A 189 -30.46 -10.43 1.58
CA THR A 189 -30.44 -10.39 0.13
C THR A 189 -30.45 -8.94 -0.33
N PHE A 190 -29.53 -8.58 -1.21
CA PHE A 190 -29.43 -7.24 -1.78
C PHE A 190 -29.65 -7.33 -3.27
N HIS A 191 -30.76 -6.80 -3.78
CA HIS A 191 -31.02 -6.64 -5.20
C HIS A 191 -30.40 -5.33 -5.70
N ALA A 192 -29.79 -5.36 -6.88
CA ALA A 192 -29.15 -4.19 -7.50
C ALA A 192 -29.24 -4.25 -9.02
N LYS A 193 -29.24 -3.05 -9.66
CA LYS A 193 -29.06 -2.91 -11.11
C LYS A 193 -27.61 -3.12 -11.54
N ALA A 194 -26.67 -2.77 -10.65
CA ALA A 194 -25.24 -2.98 -10.84
C ALA A 194 -24.56 -3.37 -9.53
N VAL A 195 -23.60 -4.30 -9.62
CA VAL A 195 -22.75 -4.71 -8.50
C VAL A 195 -21.30 -4.41 -8.84
N ILE A 196 -20.62 -3.68 -7.95
CA ILE A 196 -19.19 -3.36 -8.07
C ILE A 196 -18.43 -4.19 -7.05
N LEU A 197 -17.46 -4.98 -7.51
CA LEU A 197 -16.60 -5.76 -6.65
C LEU A 197 -15.33 -4.98 -6.31
N ALA A 198 -15.09 -4.72 -5.03
CA ALA A 198 -13.93 -4.01 -4.50
C ALA A 198 -13.35 -4.70 -3.24
N THR A 199 -13.32 -6.03 -3.25
CA THR A 199 -12.97 -6.85 -2.08
C THR A 199 -11.48 -6.95 -1.80
N GLY A 200 -10.64 -6.33 -2.64
CA GLY A 200 -9.19 -6.40 -2.54
C GLY A 200 -8.63 -7.79 -2.85
N GLY A 201 -7.41 -8.07 -2.39
CA GLY A 201 -6.69 -9.28 -2.70
C GLY A 201 -6.78 -10.38 -1.65
N HIS A 202 -5.74 -11.24 -1.59
CA HIS A 202 -5.77 -12.49 -0.83
C HIS A 202 -4.48 -12.78 -0.04
N GLY A 203 -3.70 -11.74 0.33
CA GLY A 203 -2.40 -11.96 0.98
C GLY A 203 -2.45 -12.63 2.34
N ARG A 204 -3.63 -12.74 2.97
CA ARG A 204 -3.77 -13.42 4.27
C ARG A 204 -3.69 -14.95 4.17
N ILE A 205 -3.54 -15.52 2.98
CA ILE A 205 -3.20 -16.93 2.81
C ILE A 205 -1.74 -17.23 3.23
N PHE A 206 -0.87 -16.23 3.31
CA PHE A 206 0.53 -16.37 3.73
C PHE A 206 0.65 -16.20 5.26
N GLU A 207 1.52 -17.00 5.89
CA GLU A 207 1.78 -16.92 7.32
C GLU A 207 2.40 -15.56 7.71
N VAL A 208 3.43 -15.13 6.96
CA VAL A 208 4.09 -13.84 7.17
C VAL A 208 3.62 -12.88 6.11
N THR A 209 2.72 -11.99 6.50
CA THR A 209 2.09 -11.03 5.60
C THR A 209 1.84 -9.69 6.30
N SER A 210 1.94 -8.61 5.53
CA SER A 210 1.53 -7.27 5.96
C SER A 210 0.02 -7.03 5.82
N ASN A 211 -0.71 -8.00 5.24
CA ASN A 211 -2.11 -7.84 4.90
C ASN A 211 -3.03 -8.01 6.12
N ALA A 212 -4.09 -7.22 6.17
CA ALA A 212 -5.12 -7.30 7.19
C ALA A 212 -5.79 -8.68 7.23
N TYR A 213 -6.28 -9.09 8.39
CA TYR A 213 -6.92 -10.39 8.59
C TYR A 213 -8.12 -10.65 7.67
N ALA A 214 -8.84 -9.61 7.25
CA ALA A 214 -9.96 -9.71 6.35
C ALA A 214 -9.59 -9.86 4.85
N TYR A 215 -8.30 -9.78 4.51
CA TYR A 215 -7.80 -9.80 3.14
C TYR A 215 -7.59 -11.24 2.64
N THR A 216 -8.69 -11.98 2.55
CA THR A 216 -8.73 -13.45 2.46
C THR A 216 -9.08 -13.97 1.07
N GLY A 217 -9.37 -13.09 0.09
CA GLY A 217 -9.68 -13.49 -1.28
C GLY A 217 -11.12 -13.98 -1.51
N ASP A 218 -12.02 -13.72 -0.57
CA ASP A 218 -13.41 -14.22 -0.66
C ASP A 218 -14.11 -13.80 -1.96
N GLY A 219 -13.95 -12.52 -2.37
CA GLY A 219 -14.58 -12.03 -3.60
C GLY A 219 -14.08 -12.73 -4.86
N ALA A 220 -12.77 -12.93 -4.98
CA ALA A 220 -12.20 -13.68 -6.10
C ALA A 220 -12.71 -15.14 -6.11
N ALA A 221 -12.76 -15.78 -4.94
CA ALA A 221 -13.24 -17.14 -4.80
C ALA A 221 -14.73 -17.30 -5.19
N VAL A 222 -15.56 -16.32 -4.82
CA VAL A 222 -16.98 -16.32 -5.20
C VAL A 222 -17.12 -16.21 -6.72
N LEU A 223 -16.46 -15.26 -7.37
CA LEU A 223 -16.54 -15.09 -8.82
C LEU A 223 -15.97 -16.30 -9.57
N PHE A 224 -14.88 -16.88 -9.08
CA PHE A 224 -14.31 -18.09 -9.66
C PHE A 224 -15.32 -19.26 -9.66
N ARG A 225 -16.11 -19.44 -8.59
CA ARG A 225 -17.20 -20.42 -8.55
C ARG A 225 -18.30 -20.17 -9.59
N HIS A 226 -18.49 -18.91 -10.00
CA HIS A 226 -19.39 -18.54 -11.10
C HIS A 226 -18.75 -18.65 -12.50
N GLY A 227 -17.55 -19.21 -12.61
CA GLY A 227 -16.86 -19.43 -13.88
C GLY A 227 -16.13 -18.20 -14.42
N ILE A 228 -15.97 -17.14 -13.63
CA ILE A 228 -15.15 -15.99 -14.00
C ILE A 228 -13.67 -16.36 -13.84
N PRO A 229 -12.84 -16.24 -14.88
CA PRO A 229 -11.43 -16.58 -14.79
C PRO A 229 -10.68 -15.65 -13.84
N LEU A 230 -9.57 -16.15 -13.31
CA LEU A 230 -8.58 -15.34 -12.57
C LEU A 230 -7.30 -15.34 -13.37
N GLU A 231 -6.57 -14.23 -13.35
CA GLU A 231 -5.30 -14.09 -14.07
C GLU A 231 -4.16 -13.74 -13.13
N ASP A 232 -2.93 -14.07 -13.53
CA ASP A 232 -1.67 -13.70 -12.87
C ASP A 232 -1.58 -14.07 -11.37
N MET A 233 -2.26 -15.14 -10.96
CA MET A 233 -2.37 -15.55 -9.55
C MET A 233 -1.03 -15.98 -8.93
N GLU A 234 -0.04 -16.35 -9.75
CA GLU A 234 1.32 -16.68 -9.33
C GLU A 234 2.17 -15.45 -8.97
N PHE A 235 1.77 -14.25 -9.39
CA PHE A 235 2.52 -13.04 -9.11
C PHE A 235 2.11 -12.41 -7.79
N PHE A 236 3.02 -12.45 -6.85
CA PHE A 236 2.83 -11.88 -5.53
C PHE A 236 4.07 -11.06 -5.14
N GLN A 237 3.88 -9.78 -4.81
CA GLN A 237 4.99 -8.92 -4.39
C GLN A 237 5.29 -9.13 -2.90
N PHE A 238 6.56 -9.35 -2.57
CA PHE A 238 7.05 -9.30 -1.21
C PHE A 238 7.58 -7.90 -0.88
N HIS A 239 7.11 -7.30 0.21
CA HIS A 239 7.76 -6.11 0.75
C HIS A 239 9.02 -6.53 1.52
N PRO A 240 10.18 -5.91 1.27
CA PRO A 240 11.43 -6.36 1.89
C PRO A 240 11.48 -6.18 3.40
N THR A 241 10.77 -5.19 3.94
CA THR A 241 10.87 -4.80 5.34
C THR A 241 9.55 -4.98 6.09
N GLY A 242 9.26 -6.20 6.49
CA GLY A 242 8.24 -6.53 7.49
C GLY A 242 8.88 -6.80 8.84
N ILE A 243 8.19 -6.49 9.93
CA ILE A 243 8.61 -6.85 11.28
C ILE A 243 8.76 -8.38 11.37
N TYR A 244 9.91 -8.85 11.85
CA TYR A 244 10.22 -10.27 11.94
C TYR A 244 9.12 -11.05 12.67
N LYS A 245 8.69 -12.17 12.11
CA LYS A 245 7.58 -13.05 12.52
C LYS A 245 6.17 -12.44 12.38
N LEU A 246 5.99 -11.16 12.62
CA LEU A 246 4.67 -10.52 12.62
C LEU A 246 4.20 -10.13 11.22
N GLY A 247 5.14 -9.86 10.31
CA GLY A 247 4.85 -9.42 8.95
C GLY A 247 4.33 -7.98 8.85
N ILE A 248 4.14 -7.28 9.98
CA ILE A 248 3.69 -5.89 10.00
C ILE A 248 4.65 -5.03 9.17
N LEU A 249 4.10 -4.20 8.29
CA LEU A 249 4.88 -3.38 7.38
C LEU A 249 5.74 -2.36 8.12
N ILE A 250 7.03 -2.34 7.83
CA ILE A 250 7.89 -1.18 8.06
C ILE A 250 7.98 -0.44 6.73
N THR A 251 7.44 0.76 6.69
CA THR A 251 7.29 1.54 5.45
C THR A 251 8.59 1.65 4.65
N GLU A 252 8.49 1.61 3.34
CA GLU A 252 9.60 1.93 2.44
C GLU A 252 10.13 3.36 2.67
N GLY A 253 9.28 4.24 3.18
CA GLY A 253 9.66 5.59 3.61
C GLY A 253 10.85 5.59 4.58
N ALA A 254 11.00 4.58 5.44
CA ALA A 254 12.17 4.46 6.32
C ALA A 254 13.48 4.39 5.52
N ARG A 255 13.52 3.60 4.42
CA ARG A 255 14.69 3.56 3.52
C ARG A 255 14.83 4.86 2.73
N GLY A 256 13.72 5.48 2.34
CA GLY A 256 13.69 6.82 1.74
C GLY A 256 14.33 7.87 2.64
N GLU A 257 14.11 7.80 3.95
CA GLU A 257 14.73 8.68 4.95
C GLU A 257 16.18 8.25 5.32
N GLY A 258 16.72 7.20 4.69
CA GLY A 258 18.12 6.79 4.81
C GLY A 258 18.39 5.53 5.62
N ALA A 259 17.37 4.81 6.08
CA ALA A 259 17.58 3.53 6.74
C ALA A 259 18.31 2.54 5.83
N VAL A 260 19.21 1.75 6.40
CA VAL A 260 20.04 0.78 5.68
C VAL A 260 19.79 -0.63 6.20
N LEU A 261 20.03 -1.63 5.35
CA LEU A 261 19.89 -3.05 5.68
C LEU A 261 21.23 -3.63 6.13
N ILE A 262 21.23 -4.25 7.30
CA ILE A 262 22.39 -4.80 7.98
C ILE A 262 22.21 -6.31 8.19
N ASN A 263 23.16 -7.13 7.76
CA ASN A 263 23.13 -8.58 7.97
C ASN A 263 23.62 -8.99 9.38
N GLY A 264 23.59 -10.29 9.69
CA GLY A 264 24.03 -10.82 10.97
C GLY A 264 25.53 -10.65 11.27
N LYS A 265 26.34 -10.23 10.30
CA LYS A 265 27.76 -9.88 10.49
C LYS A 265 27.97 -8.39 10.75
N GLY A 266 26.91 -7.58 10.80
CA GLY A 266 27.01 -6.13 10.94
C GLY A 266 27.35 -5.40 9.64
N GLU A 267 27.22 -6.04 8.48
CA GLU A 267 27.57 -5.47 7.18
C GLU A 267 26.34 -4.88 6.50
N ARG A 268 26.43 -3.66 5.95
CA ARG A 268 25.50 -3.11 4.99
C ARG A 268 25.68 -3.84 3.66
N PHE A 269 24.74 -4.71 3.29
CA PHE A 269 24.93 -5.62 2.16
C PHE A 269 24.35 -5.14 0.83
N MET A 270 23.41 -4.20 0.81
CA MET A 270 22.75 -3.74 -0.42
C MET A 270 23.68 -3.18 -1.49
N PRO A 271 24.80 -2.47 -1.19
CA PRO A 271 25.76 -2.04 -2.21
C PRO A 271 26.33 -3.18 -3.06
N LYS A 272 26.36 -4.41 -2.54
CA LYS A 272 26.80 -5.61 -3.27
C LYS A 272 25.79 -6.05 -4.35
N TYR A 273 24.49 -5.85 -4.08
CA TYR A 273 23.39 -6.32 -4.96
C TYR A 273 22.87 -5.23 -5.90
N ALA A 274 22.95 -3.98 -5.47
CA ALA A 274 22.48 -2.82 -6.22
C ALA A 274 23.44 -1.63 -6.01
N PRO A 275 24.60 -1.59 -6.67
CA PRO A 275 25.67 -0.61 -6.41
C PRO A 275 25.23 0.84 -6.56
N THR A 276 24.32 1.13 -7.48
CA THR A 276 23.89 2.51 -7.80
C THR A 276 22.87 3.03 -6.82
N VAL A 277 21.77 2.29 -6.61
CA VAL A 277 20.62 2.74 -5.80
C VAL A 277 20.62 2.16 -4.38
N LYS A 278 21.47 1.16 -4.15
CA LYS A 278 21.73 0.56 -2.83
C LYS A 278 20.41 0.14 -2.13
N ASP A 279 20.16 0.62 -0.92
CA ASP A 279 18.96 0.30 -0.13
C ASP A 279 17.65 0.85 -0.73
N LEU A 280 17.72 1.72 -1.73
CA LEU A 280 16.58 2.22 -2.52
C LEU A 280 16.34 1.41 -3.82
N ALA A 281 16.91 0.22 -3.95
CA ALA A 281 16.56 -0.69 -5.03
C ALA A 281 15.08 -1.11 -4.95
N SER A 282 14.53 -1.59 -6.07
CA SER A 282 13.15 -2.07 -6.13
C SER A 282 12.90 -3.20 -5.12
N ARG A 283 11.64 -3.37 -4.72
CA ARG A 283 11.25 -4.30 -3.64
C ARG A 283 11.67 -5.74 -3.90
N ASP A 284 11.58 -6.20 -5.12
CA ASP A 284 11.97 -7.53 -5.56
C ASP A 284 13.49 -7.74 -5.41
N VAL A 285 14.30 -6.77 -5.85
CA VAL A 285 15.76 -6.81 -5.71
C VAL A 285 16.17 -6.86 -4.23
N VAL A 286 15.58 -6.00 -3.40
CA VAL A 286 15.88 -5.97 -1.96
C VAL A 286 15.43 -7.25 -1.28
N SER A 287 14.24 -7.77 -1.58
CA SER A 287 13.71 -9.01 -0.99
C SER A 287 14.58 -10.21 -1.35
N ARG A 288 15.01 -10.32 -2.62
CA ARG A 288 15.94 -11.36 -3.07
C ARG A 288 17.32 -11.23 -2.42
N ALA A 289 17.82 -10.01 -2.24
CA ALA A 289 19.08 -9.77 -1.56
C ALA A 289 19.03 -10.24 -0.09
N ILE A 290 17.97 -9.88 0.65
CA ILE A 290 17.75 -10.35 2.03
C ILE A 290 17.68 -11.88 2.07
N TYR A 291 16.91 -12.49 1.18
CA TYR A 291 16.79 -13.95 1.11
C TYR A 291 18.15 -14.61 0.82
N THR A 292 18.94 -14.03 -0.08
CA THR A 292 20.30 -14.53 -0.40
C THR A 292 21.24 -14.41 0.78
N GLU A 293 21.21 -13.32 1.55
CA GLU A 293 21.99 -13.16 2.77
C GLU A 293 21.61 -14.21 3.81
N ILE A 294 20.32 -14.44 4.03
CA ILE A 294 19.82 -15.46 4.98
C ILE A 294 20.25 -16.86 4.54
N LYS A 295 20.06 -17.22 3.27
CA LYS A 295 20.45 -18.53 2.72
C LYS A 295 21.96 -18.80 2.80
N ALA A 296 22.75 -17.74 2.71
CA ALA A 296 24.20 -17.83 2.86
C ALA A 296 24.66 -17.87 4.34
N GLY A 297 23.76 -18.03 5.29
CA GLY A 297 24.05 -18.10 6.73
C GLY A 297 24.44 -16.76 7.37
N ARG A 298 24.10 -15.64 6.72
CA ARG A 298 24.33 -14.27 7.22
C ARG A 298 23.08 -13.63 7.81
N GLY A 299 22.04 -14.42 8.09
CA GLY A 299 20.93 -13.98 8.93
C GLY A 299 21.39 -13.72 10.37
N VAL A 300 20.67 -12.86 11.07
CA VAL A 300 20.99 -12.52 12.47
C VAL A 300 20.80 -13.75 13.38
N ASP A 301 21.78 -14.08 14.17
CA ASP A 301 21.79 -15.27 15.06
C ASP A 301 21.44 -16.58 14.34
N GLY A 302 21.78 -16.69 13.05
CA GLY A 302 21.43 -17.86 12.23
C GLY A 302 19.93 -18.00 11.93
N LYS A 303 19.13 -16.96 12.18
CA LYS A 303 17.68 -16.93 11.94
C LYS A 303 17.33 -16.28 10.59
N ASN A 304 16.06 -16.36 10.20
CA ASN A 304 15.56 -15.89 8.91
C ASN A 304 15.20 -14.39 8.93
N TYR A 305 16.10 -13.54 9.43
CA TYR A 305 15.91 -12.10 9.39
C TYR A 305 17.24 -11.34 9.31
N VAL A 306 17.16 -10.08 8.95
CA VAL A 306 18.23 -9.07 8.95
C VAL A 306 17.78 -7.89 9.80
N TYR A 307 18.62 -6.86 9.93
CA TYR A 307 18.22 -5.62 10.58
C TYR A 307 17.95 -4.51 9.53
N LEU A 308 16.94 -3.70 9.81
CA LEU A 308 16.78 -2.37 9.23
C LEU A 308 17.22 -1.34 10.29
N ASP A 309 18.17 -0.47 9.92
CA ASP A 309 18.80 0.48 10.83
C ASP A 309 18.52 1.91 10.38
N ILE A 310 17.73 2.65 11.17
CA ILE A 310 17.40 4.07 10.95
C ILE A 310 17.99 4.97 12.04
N ARG A 311 18.83 4.43 12.91
CA ARG A 311 19.47 5.24 13.96
C ARG A 311 20.23 6.40 13.34
N PRO A 312 20.12 7.62 13.92
CA PRO A 312 20.76 8.81 13.36
C PRO A 312 22.24 8.64 13.07
N GLU A 313 22.98 7.99 13.96
CA GLU A 313 24.41 7.72 13.76
C GLU A 313 24.70 6.88 12.50
N THR A 314 23.90 5.85 12.27
CA THR A 314 24.04 4.95 11.11
C THR A 314 23.65 5.67 9.82
N VAL A 315 22.51 6.34 9.81
CA VAL A 315 22.03 7.09 8.64
C VAL A 315 23.02 8.19 8.26
N ASN A 316 23.46 8.99 9.22
CA ASN A 316 24.39 10.09 8.97
C ASN A 316 25.75 9.59 8.47
N LYS A 317 26.25 8.47 9.02
CA LYS A 317 27.47 7.81 8.52
C LYS A 317 27.35 7.44 7.05
N TYR A 318 26.34 6.64 6.70
CA TYR A 318 26.19 6.13 5.34
C TYR A 318 25.72 7.20 4.34
N ALA A 319 25.00 8.23 4.79
CA ALA A 319 24.69 9.38 3.94
C ALA A 319 25.98 10.16 3.55
N ALA A 320 26.90 10.35 4.48
CA ALA A 320 28.18 10.97 4.20
C ALA A 320 29.05 10.10 3.25
N GLU A 321 29.13 8.78 3.49
CA GLU A 321 29.85 7.84 2.61
C GLU A 321 29.26 7.81 1.20
N ASP A 322 27.93 7.94 1.06
CA ASP A 322 27.21 7.93 -0.21
C ASP A 322 27.17 9.30 -0.90
N GLY A 323 27.68 10.35 -0.25
CA GLY A 323 27.64 11.74 -0.76
C GLY A 323 26.21 12.29 -0.87
N ARG A 324 25.28 11.83 -0.01
CA ARG A 324 23.89 12.29 -0.03
C ARG A 324 23.78 13.73 0.49
N THR A 325 23.02 14.54 -0.24
CA THR A 325 22.78 15.96 0.11
C THR A 325 21.28 16.26 0.21
N ASN A 326 20.96 17.30 0.94
CA ASN A 326 19.66 17.94 0.91
C ASN A 326 19.45 18.71 -0.41
N PRO A 327 18.20 19.12 -0.74
CA PRO A 327 17.93 19.91 -1.96
C PRO A 327 18.71 21.21 -2.07
N ASP A 328 19.09 21.81 -0.94
CA ASP A 328 19.91 23.04 -0.86
C ASP A 328 21.41 22.78 -1.02
N GLY A 329 21.81 21.53 -1.24
CA GLY A 329 23.21 21.11 -1.38
C GLY A 329 23.95 20.87 -0.06
N SER A 330 23.32 21.09 1.09
CA SER A 330 23.91 20.78 2.40
C SER A 330 24.01 19.26 2.61
N PRO A 331 24.95 18.76 3.44
CA PRO A 331 25.02 17.34 3.78
C PRO A 331 23.71 16.84 4.38
N TYR A 332 23.25 15.67 3.91
CA TYR A 332 22.05 15.05 4.48
C TYR A 332 22.34 14.51 5.88
N THR A 333 21.57 14.96 6.85
CA THR A 333 21.64 14.47 8.24
C THR A 333 20.25 14.36 8.84
N ILE A 334 20.09 13.41 9.76
CA ILE A 334 18.86 13.25 10.55
C ILE A 334 19.18 13.26 12.05
N THR A 335 18.16 13.54 12.84
CA THR A 335 18.16 13.44 14.31
C THR A 335 17.10 12.47 14.77
N GLY A 336 17.08 12.08 16.04
CA GLY A 336 16.00 11.29 16.61
C GLY A 336 14.64 11.96 16.45
N GLU A 337 14.56 13.28 16.56
CA GLU A 337 13.33 14.05 16.32
C GLU A 337 12.88 13.94 14.86
N THR A 338 13.82 13.94 13.91
CA THR A 338 13.51 13.71 12.49
C THR A 338 12.83 12.35 12.29
N VAL A 339 13.36 11.28 12.90
CA VAL A 339 12.78 9.94 12.82
C VAL A 339 11.35 9.92 13.39
N LEU A 340 11.18 10.48 14.59
CA LEU A 340 9.86 10.56 15.26
C LEU A 340 8.83 11.36 14.45
N LYS A 341 9.25 12.40 13.74
CA LYS A 341 8.37 13.22 12.89
C LYS A 341 7.98 12.51 11.58
N LYS A 342 8.92 11.77 10.98
CA LYS A 342 8.76 11.21 9.63
C LYS A 342 8.05 9.86 9.60
N ILE A 343 8.24 9.04 10.63
CA ILE A 343 7.69 7.69 10.74
C ILE A 343 7.17 7.38 12.16
N PRO A 344 6.27 8.23 12.70
CA PRO A 344 5.81 8.10 14.09
C PRO A 344 5.14 6.75 14.36
N ASP A 345 4.27 6.27 13.46
CA ASP A 345 3.53 5.01 13.66
C ASP A 345 4.48 3.79 13.64
N ILE A 346 5.53 3.82 12.82
CA ILE A 346 6.55 2.75 12.81
C ILE A 346 7.30 2.70 14.12
N VAL A 347 7.67 3.87 14.67
CA VAL A 347 8.34 3.93 15.97
C VAL A 347 7.45 3.35 17.04
N ASP A 348 6.19 3.73 17.09
CA ASP A 348 5.23 3.23 18.06
C ASP A 348 4.97 1.72 17.89
N PHE A 349 4.83 1.23 16.66
CA PHE A 349 4.69 -0.21 16.40
C PHE A 349 5.90 -1.01 16.89
N CYS A 350 7.11 -0.53 16.62
CA CYS A 350 8.32 -1.20 17.10
C CYS A 350 8.42 -1.21 18.63
N ARG A 351 8.07 -0.11 19.28
CA ARG A 351 8.05 -0.03 20.75
C ARG A 351 7.02 -0.98 21.35
N VAL A 352 5.80 -1.00 20.80
CA VAL A 352 4.68 -1.80 21.33
C VAL A 352 4.85 -3.29 21.04
N TYR A 353 5.18 -3.66 19.82
CA TYR A 353 5.18 -5.07 19.39
C TYR A 353 6.54 -5.76 19.52
N LEU A 354 7.63 -5.02 19.51
CA LEU A 354 8.99 -5.56 19.60
C LEU A 354 9.71 -5.19 20.88
N GLY A 355 9.27 -4.15 21.60
CA GLY A 355 10.03 -3.57 22.70
C GLY A 355 11.33 -2.90 22.23
N VAL A 356 11.40 -2.48 20.97
CA VAL A 356 12.58 -1.87 20.32
C VAL A 356 12.28 -0.41 20.00
N ASP A 357 13.21 0.48 20.36
CA ASP A 357 13.15 1.89 19.95
C ASP A 357 14.01 2.11 18.70
N PRO A 358 13.40 2.35 17.52
CA PRO A 358 14.13 2.53 16.26
C PRO A 358 15.13 3.69 16.26
N VAL A 359 14.96 4.67 17.16
CA VAL A 359 15.91 5.79 17.29
C VAL A 359 17.26 5.34 17.88
N THR A 360 17.25 4.28 18.69
CA THR A 360 18.44 3.80 19.41
C THR A 360 18.80 2.35 19.12
N GLN A 361 17.90 1.60 18.48
CA GLN A 361 18.06 0.16 18.25
C GLN A 361 17.69 -0.20 16.81
N MET A 362 18.32 -1.23 16.25
CA MET A 362 18.01 -1.78 14.93
C MET A 362 16.71 -2.57 14.97
N MET A 363 15.91 -2.48 13.91
CA MET A 363 14.63 -3.19 13.76
C MET A 363 14.85 -4.56 13.11
N PRO A 364 14.45 -5.69 13.77
CA PRO A 364 14.51 -7.01 13.15
C PRO A 364 13.48 -7.09 12.02
N THR A 365 13.94 -7.41 10.80
CA THR A 365 13.11 -7.35 9.60
C THR A 365 13.32 -8.54 8.67
N GLN A 366 12.24 -8.92 7.97
CA GLN A 366 12.24 -9.96 6.95
C GLN A 366 11.29 -9.61 5.81
N PRO A 367 11.46 -10.20 4.60
CA PRO A 367 10.46 -10.07 3.56
C PRO A 367 9.10 -10.57 4.01
N THR A 368 8.03 -9.84 3.66
CA THR A 368 6.64 -10.14 4.02
C THR A 368 5.76 -10.12 2.78
N ALA A 369 4.83 -11.07 2.65
CA ALA A 369 3.84 -11.07 1.57
C ALA A 369 3.00 -9.79 1.65
N HIS A 370 2.95 -9.00 0.57
CA HIS A 370 2.47 -7.63 0.64
C HIS A 370 1.40 -7.28 -0.40
N TYR A 371 1.66 -7.56 -1.67
CA TYR A 371 0.79 -7.11 -2.75
C TYR A 371 0.40 -8.26 -3.68
N THR A 372 -0.90 -8.42 -3.88
CA THR A 372 -1.50 -9.33 -4.86
C THR A 372 -1.44 -8.66 -6.23
N MET A 373 -0.71 -9.22 -7.18
CA MET A 373 -0.57 -8.65 -8.52
C MET A 373 -1.74 -9.08 -9.41
N GLY A 374 -2.07 -10.37 -9.41
CA GLY A 374 -3.17 -10.93 -10.15
C GLY A 374 -4.51 -10.83 -9.42
N GLY A 375 -5.52 -11.43 -10.01
CA GLY A 375 -6.88 -11.46 -9.49
C GLY A 375 -7.94 -11.60 -10.56
N ILE A 376 -9.01 -10.85 -10.42
CA ILE A 376 -10.11 -10.80 -11.37
C ILE A 376 -9.72 -9.85 -12.50
N PRO A 377 -9.73 -10.29 -13.78
CA PRO A 377 -9.47 -9.40 -14.91
C PRO A 377 -10.57 -8.35 -15.04
N THR A 378 -10.20 -7.12 -15.34
CA THR A 378 -11.11 -5.95 -15.41
C THR A 378 -10.95 -5.20 -16.73
#